data_24b6cd1d7634a3dc38183f26d177380f
#
_entry.id   24b6cd1d7634a3dc38183f26d177380f
#
_cell.length_a   1.000
_cell.length_b   1.000
_cell.length_c   1.000
_cell.angle_alpha   90.00
_cell.angle_beta   90.00
_cell.angle_gamma   90.00
#
_symmetry.space_group_name_H-M   'P 1'
#
loop_
_entity.id
_entity.type
_entity.pdbx_description
1 polymer ?
#
loop_
_entity_poly.entity_id
_entity_poly.type
_entity_poly.pdbx_seq_one_letter_code
_entity_poly.pdbx_strand_id
1 'polypeptide(L)'
;MKFSTLLIAAGLLCISVHITAQPHSRKKVGIVLSGGGAKGMAHIGALKVIEKAGIPIDYVVGTSMGSIIGGLYSIGYTPEQLDSMVRRQDWTFLLSDKIPRSEQNMAEREAAEKYVFSLPFGKDAKTQAIGGLIKGQNLANLFSELTVGYHDSIDFNKLPIPFACVSENIVNGNEVNFHKGVLATAMRASMAIPGVFTPVRLDSMVLVDGGVVNNYPVNVARAMGADIIIGVDVQSDLKPANELNSAGSILGQLINLMGLQLYKKNLEETNAYIKVNVEGYSAASFTPNAVDTLIRRGEEAALAQEGALMKLKQELGLDSTYMPVSYTHLRAHETDQY
;
A
#
# COMPACT_ATOMS: atom_id res chain seq x y z
N MET A 1 27.92 60.82 -38.22
CA MET A 1 27.59 59.43 -38.54
C MET A 1 28.33 58.38 -37.68
N LYS A 2 28.79 58.66 -36.47
CA LYS A 2 29.53 57.67 -35.65
C LYS A 2 28.87 57.39 -34.27
N PHE A 3 27.84 58.15 -33.91
CA PHE A 3 27.12 57.92 -32.61
C PHE A 3 25.91 56.98 -32.72
N SER A 4 25.29 56.89 -33.91
CA SER A 4 24.10 56.05 -34.11
C SER A 4 24.44 54.54 -34.24
N THR A 5 25.63 54.21 -34.72
CA THR A 5 26.09 52.80 -34.84
C THR A 5 26.50 52.23 -33.48
N LEU A 6 26.94 53.03 -32.53
CA LEU A 6 27.32 52.55 -31.19
C LEU A 6 26.08 52.24 -30.33
N LEU A 7 24.98 52.97 -30.51
CA LEU A 7 23.70 52.71 -29.80
C LEU A 7 23.00 51.45 -30.30
N ILE A 8 23.12 51.11 -31.59
CA ILE A 8 22.54 49.87 -32.14
C ILE A 8 23.34 48.64 -31.69
N ALA A 9 24.67 48.73 -31.54
CA ALA A 9 25.51 47.68 -31.02
C ALA A 9 25.28 47.42 -29.54
N ALA A 10 25.05 48.47 -28.75
CA ALA A 10 24.71 48.36 -27.32
C ALA A 10 23.29 47.75 -27.10
N GLY A 11 22.33 48.09 -27.98
CA GLY A 11 20.97 47.52 -27.94
C GLY A 11 20.91 46.05 -28.32
N LEU A 12 21.82 45.56 -29.19
CA LEU A 12 21.91 44.14 -29.53
C LEU A 12 22.67 43.30 -28.52
N LEU A 13 23.50 43.88 -27.66
CA LEU A 13 24.17 43.18 -26.56
C LEU A 13 23.27 43.01 -25.32
N CYS A 14 22.17 43.76 -25.22
CA CYS A 14 21.19 43.64 -24.13
C CYS A 14 20.06 42.64 -24.42
N ILE A 15 20.03 42.04 -25.59
CA ILE A 15 19.28 40.77 -25.80
C ILE A 15 20.14 39.66 -25.21
N SER A 16 20.50 39.76 -23.94
CA SER A 16 20.99 38.69 -23.14
C SER A 16 19.90 37.60 -23.17
N VAL A 17 20.24 36.56 -23.84
CA VAL A 17 19.64 35.26 -23.81
C VAL A 17 19.19 34.98 -22.38
N HIS A 18 17.95 35.30 -22.05
CA HIS A 18 17.26 34.63 -20.95
C HIS A 18 17.00 33.21 -21.46
N ILE A 19 18.06 32.40 -21.53
CA ILE A 19 17.94 30.96 -21.44
C ILE A 19 17.44 30.76 -20.01
N THR A 20 16.13 30.85 -19.82
CA THR A 20 15.48 30.22 -18.71
C THR A 20 15.77 28.73 -18.94
N ALA A 21 16.85 28.24 -18.32
CA ALA A 21 16.96 26.83 -18.06
C ALA A 21 15.67 26.50 -17.31
N GLN A 22 14.66 25.97 -18.01
CA GLN A 22 13.57 25.31 -17.32
C GLN A 22 14.25 24.29 -16.42
N PRO A 23 14.02 24.34 -15.11
CA PRO A 23 14.55 23.31 -14.26
C PRO A 23 14.03 21.99 -14.86
N HIS A 24 14.93 21.17 -15.42
CA HIS A 24 14.58 19.83 -15.80
C HIS A 24 14.02 19.19 -14.54
N SER A 25 12.68 19.10 -14.45
CA SER A 25 12.07 18.41 -13.34
C SER A 25 12.61 16.99 -13.40
N ARG A 26 13.24 16.52 -12.32
CA ARG A 26 13.73 15.14 -12.27
C ARG A 26 12.60 14.16 -12.58
N LYS A 27 12.94 13.01 -13.08
CA LYS A 27 12.00 11.90 -13.24
C LYS A 27 11.32 11.60 -11.91
N LYS A 28 10.02 11.33 -11.95
CA LYS A 28 9.18 11.02 -10.80
C LYS A 28 9.25 9.53 -10.47
N VAL A 29 9.46 9.22 -9.20
CA VAL A 29 9.60 7.84 -8.70
C VAL A 29 8.31 7.38 -8.03
N GLY A 30 7.75 6.28 -8.51
CA GLY A 30 6.64 5.58 -7.86
C GLY A 30 7.10 4.32 -7.15
N ILE A 31 6.64 4.12 -5.91
CA ILE A 31 6.72 2.81 -5.24
C ILE A 31 5.41 2.06 -5.44
N VAL A 32 5.51 0.80 -5.83
CA VAL A 32 4.39 -0.13 -5.97
C VAL A 32 4.54 -1.27 -4.98
N LEU A 33 3.51 -1.48 -4.16
CA LEU A 33 3.47 -2.51 -3.11
C LEU A 33 2.35 -3.51 -3.41
N SER A 34 2.72 -4.76 -3.69
CA SER A 34 1.74 -5.80 -4.02
C SER A 34 0.90 -6.23 -2.81
N GLY A 35 -0.25 -6.86 -3.08
CA GLY A 35 -1.01 -7.55 -2.06
C GLY A 35 -0.36 -8.88 -1.65
N GLY A 36 -0.71 -9.35 -0.44
CA GLY A 36 -0.14 -10.61 0.06
C GLY A 36 -0.56 -11.01 1.48
N GLY A 37 -1.48 -10.30 2.11
CA GLY A 37 -1.84 -10.52 3.52
C GLY A 37 -0.60 -10.39 4.42
N ALA A 38 -0.38 -11.32 5.35
CA ALA A 38 0.78 -11.30 6.26
C ALA A 38 2.13 -11.16 5.55
N LYS A 39 2.26 -11.70 4.34
CA LYS A 39 3.49 -11.59 3.53
C LYS A 39 3.85 -10.13 3.23
N GLY A 40 2.86 -9.24 3.20
CA GLY A 40 3.07 -7.80 3.00
C GLY A 40 3.84 -7.10 4.13
N MET A 41 4.08 -7.76 5.27
CA MET A 41 5.01 -7.24 6.29
C MET A 41 6.42 -7.04 5.73
N ALA A 42 6.78 -7.79 4.69
CA ALA A 42 8.06 -7.63 4.00
C ALA A 42 8.23 -6.26 3.31
N HIS A 43 7.14 -5.58 2.96
CA HIS A 43 7.22 -4.22 2.42
C HIS A 43 7.93 -3.25 3.37
N ILE A 44 7.75 -3.44 4.68
CA ILE A 44 8.41 -2.60 5.71
C ILE A 44 9.92 -2.74 5.61
N GLY A 45 10.43 -3.97 5.51
CA GLY A 45 11.87 -4.22 5.34
C GLY A 45 12.43 -3.62 4.05
N ALA A 46 11.70 -3.78 2.94
CA ALA A 46 12.09 -3.20 1.66
C ALA A 46 12.11 -1.65 1.72
N LEU A 47 11.11 -1.02 2.33
CA LEU A 47 11.05 0.43 2.50
C LEU A 47 12.24 0.97 3.31
N LYS A 48 12.71 0.26 4.36
CA LYS A 48 13.91 0.65 5.11
C LYS A 48 15.14 0.79 4.20
N VAL A 49 15.33 -0.14 3.29
CA VAL A 49 16.47 -0.13 2.35
C VAL A 49 16.30 0.97 1.30
N ILE A 50 15.09 1.13 0.75
CA ILE A 50 14.79 2.15 -0.26
C ILE A 50 15.01 3.56 0.31
N GLU A 51 14.58 3.83 1.54
CA GLU A 51 14.86 5.11 2.22
C GLU A 51 16.36 5.33 2.44
N LYS A 52 17.08 4.31 2.94
CA LYS A 52 18.53 4.39 3.13
C LYS A 52 19.29 4.63 1.82
N ALA A 53 18.79 4.13 0.68
CA ALA A 53 19.36 4.41 -0.62
C ALA A 53 19.21 5.89 -1.01
N GLY A 54 18.37 6.66 -0.32
CA GLY A 54 18.19 8.09 -0.54
C GLY A 54 17.46 8.41 -1.85
N ILE A 55 16.53 7.56 -2.28
CA ILE A 55 15.71 7.79 -3.46
C ILE A 55 14.45 8.53 -3.06
N PRO A 56 14.17 9.73 -3.63
CA PRO A 56 12.95 10.47 -3.33
C PRO A 56 11.74 9.77 -3.95
N ILE A 57 10.72 9.55 -3.16
CA ILE A 57 9.48 8.90 -3.58
C ILE A 57 8.42 9.96 -3.84
N ASP A 58 7.87 9.97 -5.06
CA ASP A 58 6.85 10.92 -5.49
C ASP A 58 5.43 10.35 -5.46
N TYR A 59 5.30 9.03 -5.57
CA TYR A 59 4.01 8.33 -5.59
C TYR A 59 4.12 7.00 -4.86
N VAL A 60 3.05 6.61 -4.17
CA VAL A 60 2.91 5.29 -3.57
C VAL A 60 1.61 4.67 -4.03
N VAL A 61 1.68 3.45 -4.54
CA VAL A 61 0.48 2.70 -4.94
C VAL A 61 0.52 1.30 -4.32
N GLY A 62 -0.59 0.86 -3.79
CA GLY A 62 -0.64 -0.45 -3.14
C GLY A 62 -1.95 -1.19 -3.33
N THR A 63 -1.89 -2.51 -3.20
CA THR A 63 -3.05 -3.40 -3.17
C THR A 63 -3.04 -4.19 -1.86
N SER A 64 -4.21 -4.37 -1.23
CA SER A 64 -4.37 -5.17 0.00
C SER A 64 -3.40 -4.73 1.11
N MET A 65 -2.55 -5.61 1.65
CA MET A 65 -1.55 -5.23 2.64
C MET A 65 -0.59 -4.14 2.13
N GLY A 66 -0.28 -4.14 0.83
CA GLY A 66 0.51 -3.07 0.22
C GLY A 66 -0.20 -1.70 0.28
N SER A 67 -1.54 -1.67 0.24
CA SER A 67 -2.31 -0.45 0.43
C SER A 67 -2.27 0.06 1.87
N ILE A 68 -2.20 -0.84 2.84
CA ILE A 68 -2.13 -0.47 4.27
C ILE A 68 -0.75 0.12 4.57
N ILE A 69 0.32 -0.61 4.25
CA ILE A 69 1.70 -0.15 4.47
C ILE A 69 1.97 1.12 3.65
N GLY A 70 1.58 1.14 2.37
CA GLY A 70 1.77 2.30 1.49
C GLY A 70 0.95 3.52 1.91
N GLY A 71 -0.29 3.34 2.33
CA GLY A 71 -1.16 4.42 2.80
C GLY A 71 -0.63 5.06 4.09
N LEU A 72 -0.19 4.26 5.06
CA LEU A 72 0.43 4.76 6.28
C LEU A 72 1.78 5.46 5.99
N TYR A 73 2.60 4.88 5.13
CA TYR A 73 3.84 5.50 4.67
C TYR A 73 3.58 6.86 3.99
N SER A 74 2.53 6.95 3.16
CA SER A 74 2.16 8.17 2.44
C SER A 74 1.74 9.33 3.34
N ILE A 75 1.24 9.05 4.54
CA ILE A 75 0.86 10.05 5.53
C ILE A 75 1.98 10.35 6.55
N GLY A 76 3.19 9.79 6.34
CA GLY A 76 4.41 10.13 7.08
C GLY A 76 4.84 9.14 8.16
N TYR A 77 4.28 7.91 8.21
CA TYR A 77 4.89 6.86 9.06
C TYR A 77 6.22 6.43 8.45
N THR A 78 7.28 6.40 9.26
CA THR A 78 8.56 5.83 8.81
C THR A 78 8.50 4.30 8.80
N PRO A 79 9.36 3.63 8.03
CA PRO A 79 9.47 2.17 8.08
C PRO A 79 9.76 1.62 9.49
N GLU A 80 10.51 2.33 10.33
CA GLU A 80 10.79 1.96 11.71
C GLU A 80 9.54 2.06 12.59
N GLN A 81 8.71 3.10 12.39
CA GLN A 81 7.43 3.26 13.08
C GLN A 81 6.45 2.16 12.66
N LEU A 82 6.40 1.85 11.36
CA LEU A 82 5.59 0.75 10.83
C LEU A 82 6.03 -0.60 11.41
N ASP A 83 7.34 -0.88 11.46
CA ASP A 83 7.91 -2.09 12.08
C ASP A 83 7.50 -2.21 13.55
N SER A 84 7.73 -1.15 14.33
CA SER A 84 7.35 -1.12 15.75
C SER A 84 5.83 -1.32 15.94
N MET A 85 5.01 -0.69 15.09
CA MET A 85 3.57 -0.78 15.13
C MET A 85 3.07 -2.20 14.86
N VAL A 86 3.50 -2.85 13.78
CA VAL A 86 3.00 -4.18 13.42
C VAL A 86 3.40 -5.27 14.43
N ARG A 87 4.52 -5.10 15.12
CA ARG A 87 4.99 -6.01 16.18
C ARG A 87 4.15 -5.91 17.46
N ARG A 88 3.52 -4.76 17.74
CA ARG A 88 2.71 -4.54 18.94
C ARG A 88 1.27 -5.02 18.80
N GLN A 89 0.84 -5.33 17.55
CA GLN A 89 -0.56 -5.70 17.30
C GLN A 89 -0.88 -7.12 17.76
N ASP A 90 -2.04 -7.28 18.39
CA ASP A 90 -2.68 -8.58 18.54
C ASP A 90 -3.42 -8.93 17.24
N TRP A 91 -2.69 -9.56 16.31
CA TRP A 91 -3.24 -9.95 15.03
C TRP A 91 -4.39 -10.95 15.15
N THR A 92 -4.41 -11.79 16.20
CA THR A 92 -5.51 -12.73 16.46
C THR A 92 -6.81 -11.99 16.77
N PHE A 93 -6.70 -10.92 17.55
CA PHE A 93 -7.83 -10.03 17.84
C PHE A 93 -8.25 -9.23 16.60
N LEU A 94 -7.32 -8.57 15.93
CA LEU A 94 -7.58 -7.71 14.77
C LEU A 94 -8.22 -8.47 13.60
N LEU A 95 -7.82 -9.73 13.40
CA LEU A 95 -8.36 -10.62 12.36
C LEU A 95 -9.56 -11.44 12.86
N SER A 96 -10.29 -10.91 13.81
CA SER A 96 -11.52 -11.51 14.36
C SER A 96 -12.60 -10.45 14.54
N ASP A 97 -13.84 -10.89 14.78
CA ASP A 97 -14.95 -10.03 15.15
C ASP A 97 -15.16 -10.01 16.68
N LYS A 98 -14.14 -10.36 17.47
CA LYS A 98 -14.22 -10.35 18.92
C LYS A 98 -14.35 -8.93 19.44
N ILE A 99 -15.25 -8.73 20.37
CA ILE A 99 -15.39 -7.49 21.14
C ILE A 99 -14.55 -7.60 22.40
N PRO A 100 -13.77 -6.59 22.78
CA PRO A 100 -13.00 -6.61 24.03
C PRO A 100 -13.92 -6.89 25.22
N ARG A 101 -13.48 -7.73 26.16
CA ARG A 101 -14.29 -8.11 27.31
C ARG A 101 -14.73 -6.90 28.17
N SER A 102 -13.94 -5.82 28.16
CA SER A 102 -14.26 -4.55 28.80
C SER A 102 -15.48 -3.85 28.21
N GLU A 103 -15.77 -4.07 26.93
CA GLU A 103 -16.85 -3.45 26.18
C GLU A 103 -18.12 -4.33 26.10
N GLN A 104 -18.01 -5.59 26.51
CA GLN A 104 -19.16 -6.52 26.55
C GLN A 104 -20.04 -6.27 27.77
N ASN A 105 -21.35 -6.27 27.56
CA ASN A 105 -22.31 -6.30 28.67
C ASN A 105 -22.34 -7.68 29.34
N MET A 106 -23.00 -7.78 30.52
CA MET A 106 -23.06 -9.03 31.30
C MET A 106 -23.66 -10.20 30.51
N ALA A 107 -24.74 -9.95 29.76
CA ALA A 107 -25.44 -10.98 29.00
C ALA A 107 -24.57 -11.49 27.82
N GLU A 108 -23.81 -10.61 27.17
CA GLU A 108 -22.86 -10.97 26.11
C GLU A 108 -21.69 -11.81 26.67
N ARG A 109 -21.18 -11.47 27.86
CA ARG A 109 -20.14 -12.25 28.54
C ARG A 109 -20.61 -13.66 28.89
N GLU A 110 -21.81 -13.79 29.45
CA GLU A 110 -22.41 -15.09 29.75
C GLU A 110 -22.66 -15.92 28.51
N ALA A 111 -23.16 -15.31 27.42
CA ALA A 111 -23.36 -15.99 26.16
C ALA A 111 -22.05 -16.47 25.53
N ALA A 112 -20.98 -15.64 25.58
CA ALA A 112 -19.66 -16.01 25.07
C ALA A 112 -19.00 -17.14 25.86
N GLU A 113 -19.29 -17.25 27.17
CA GLU A 113 -18.79 -18.36 28.02
C GLU A 113 -19.61 -19.66 27.84
N LYS A 114 -20.87 -19.54 27.44
CA LYS A 114 -21.78 -20.68 27.30
C LYS A 114 -21.75 -21.36 25.95
N TYR A 115 -21.45 -20.63 24.89
CA TYR A 115 -21.55 -21.11 23.51
C TYR A 115 -20.24 -20.94 22.75
N VAL A 116 -19.66 -22.04 22.33
CA VAL A 116 -18.44 -22.05 21.47
C VAL A 116 -18.76 -21.57 20.05
N PHE A 117 -20.03 -21.74 19.65
CA PHE A 117 -20.50 -21.38 18.31
C PHE A 117 -21.98 -21.01 18.34
N SER A 118 -22.37 -19.89 17.74
CA SER A 118 -23.76 -19.46 17.58
C SER A 118 -24.08 -19.22 16.11
N LEU A 119 -25.13 -19.88 15.62
CA LEU A 119 -25.71 -19.60 14.32
C LEU A 119 -26.91 -18.66 14.49
N PRO A 120 -26.95 -17.51 13.81
CA PRO A 120 -28.12 -16.64 13.84
C PRO A 120 -29.25 -17.30 13.03
N PHE A 121 -30.37 -17.60 13.70
CA PHE A 121 -31.61 -18.06 13.06
C PHE A 121 -32.62 -16.92 13.09
N GLY A 122 -33.24 -16.61 11.94
CA GLY A 122 -34.30 -15.62 11.85
C GLY A 122 -34.29 -14.85 10.53
N LYS A 123 -35.21 -13.90 10.40
CA LYS A 123 -35.33 -13.06 9.19
C LYS A 123 -34.06 -12.22 8.96
N ASP A 124 -33.34 -11.88 10.02
CA ASP A 124 -32.09 -11.10 10.00
C ASP A 124 -30.85 -11.99 9.66
N ALA A 125 -30.96 -13.33 9.76
CA ALA A 125 -29.88 -14.23 9.42
C ALA A 125 -29.47 -14.15 7.93
N LYS A 126 -30.42 -13.83 7.04
CA LYS A 126 -30.14 -13.64 5.62
C LYS A 126 -29.27 -12.42 5.34
N THR A 127 -29.33 -11.39 6.19
CA THR A 127 -28.56 -10.17 6.04
C THR A 127 -27.15 -10.31 6.61
N GLN A 128 -26.94 -11.22 7.58
CA GLN A 128 -25.64 -11.48 8.21
C GLN A 128 -24.77 -12.52 7.47
N ALA A 129 -25.39 -13.38 6.66
CA ALA A 129 -24.71 -14.43 5.90
C ALA A 129 -24.04 -13.94 4.60
N ILE A 130 -24.05 -12.65 4.32
CA ILE A 130 -23.62 -12.11 3.03
C ILE A 130 -22.17 -11.60 3.10
N GLY A 131 -21.23 -12.43 2.66
CA GLY A 131 -20.03 -11.96 2.01
C GLY A 131 -18.69 -12.28 2.67
N GLY A 132 -18.58 -12.66 3.94
CA GLY A 132 -17.30 -12.98 4.57
C GLY A 132 -17.47 -13.57 5.96
N LEU A 133 -16.45 -14.32 6.40
CA LEU A 133 -16.41 -14.91 7.74
C LEU A 133 -16.15 -13.87 8.84
N ILE A 134 -15.47 -12.77 8.48
CA ILE A 134 -15.02 -11.71 9.40
C ILE A 134 -15.54 -10.36 8.89
N LYS A 135 -16.23 -9.61 9.75
CA LYS A 135 -16.70 -8.25 9.44
C LYS A 135 -15.53 -7.27 9.26
N GLY A 136 -14.44 -7.49 9.99
CA GLY A 136 -13.22 -6.68 9.95
C GLY A 136 -13.36 -5.33 10.64
N GLN A 137 -14.26 -5.21 11.62
CA GLN A 137 -14.46 -3.97 12.35
C GLN A 137 -13.24 -3.58 13.18
N ASN A 138 -12.55 -4.55 13.78
CA ASN A 138 -11.34 -4.29 14.57
C ASN A 138 -10.22 -3.68 13.72
N LEU A 139 -10.06 -4.15 12.48
CA LEU A 139 -9.13 -3.55 11.51
C LEU A 139 -9.58 -2.15 11.07
N ALA A 140 -10.88 -1.97 10.83
CA ALA A 140 -11.41 -0.65 10.46
C ALA A 140 -11.18 0.38 11.57
N ASN A 141 -11.37 0.00 12.83
CA ASN A 141 -11.09 0.84 14.00
C ASN A 141 -9.59 1.18 14.08
N LEU A 142 -8.71 0.18 13.93
CA LEU A 142 -7.27 0.41 13.89
C LEU A 142 -6.87 1.39 12.77
N PHE A 143 -7.40 1.22 11.55
CA PHE A 143 -7.10 2.14 10.46
C PHE A 143 -7.60 3.56 10.73
N SER A 144 -8.78 3.70 11.33
CA SER A 144 -9.31 5.02 11.71
C SER A 144 -8.43 5.68 12.78
N GLU A 145 -7.93 4.93 13.75
CA GLU A 145 -6.98 5.41 14.76
C GLU A 145 -5.65 5.85 14.13
N LEU A 146 -5.07 5.01 13.28
CA LEU A 146 -3.78 5.29 12.63
C LEU A 146 -3.85 6.43 11.61
N THR A 147 -5.04 6.79 11.15
CA THR A 147 -5.27 7.86 10.17
C THR A 147 -6.12 8.99 10.74
N VAL A 148 -6.09 9.22 12.05
CA VAL A 148 -6.95 10.20 12.74
C VAL A 148 -6.80 11.61 12.17
N GLY A 149 -5.62 12.04 11.73
CA GLY A 149 -5.39 13.33 11.06
C GLY A 149 -5.93 13.41 9.62
N TYR A 150 -6.46 12.30 9.09
CA TYR A 150 -6.95 12.14 7.71
C TYR A 150 -8.31 11.44 7.67
N HIS A 151 -9.17 11.69 8.68
CA HIS A 151 -10.46 11.04 8.86
C HIS A 151 -11.56 11.55 7.93
N ASP A 152 -11.38 12.74 7.35
CA ASP A 152 -12.31 13.30 6.37
C ASP A 152 -12.13 12.69 4.98
N SER A 153 -13.07 12.97 4.09
CA SER A 153 -12.92 12.67 2.67
C SER A 153 -11.93 13.66 2.05
N ILE A 154 -10.76 13.17 1.68
CA ILE A 154 -9.64 13.95 1.17
C ILE A 154 -9.21 13.49 -0.22
N ASP A 155 -8.47 14.35 -0.92
CA ASP A 155 -7.76 14.03 -2.15
C ASP A 155 -6.38 13.42 -1.81
N PHE A 156 -6.18 12.14 -2.12
CA PHE A 156 -4.95 11.43 -1.81
C PHE A 156 -3.73 11.91 -2.61
N ASN A 157 -3.96 12.68 -3.69
CA ASN A 157 -2.88 13.37 -4.40
C ASN A 157 -2.28 14.52 -3.58
N LYS A 158 -2.95 14.96 -2.52
CA LYS A 158 -2.51 16.02 -1.60
C LYS A 158 -1.89 15.50 -0.30
N LEU A 159 -1.76 14.19 -0.15
CA LEU A 159 -1.01 13.61 0.96
C LEU A 159 0.48 13.99 0.87
N PRO A 160 1.23 13.92 1.97
CA PRO A 160 2.67 14.16 1.97
C PRO A 160 3.40 13.42 0.85
N ILE A 161 3.02 12.17 0.58
CA ILE A 161 3.34 11.46 -0.65
C ILE A 161 2.03 11.07 -1.31
N PRO A 162 1.73 11.53 -2.54
CA PRO A 162 0.57 11.13 -3.31
C PRO A 162 0.35 9.62 -3.35
N PHE A 163 -0.88 9.19 -3.08
CA PHE A 163 -1.23 7.79 -2.84
C PHE A 163 -2.42 7.33 -3.68
N ALA A 164 -2.38 6.06 -4.08
CA ALA A 164 -3.56 5.36 -4.58
C ALA A 164 -3.59 3.91 -4.06
N CYS A 165 -4.78 3.35 -3.92
CA CYS A 165 -4.94 1.93 -3.66
C CYS A 165 -6.05 1.32 -4.50
N VAL A 166 -5.90 0.01 -4.75
CA VAL A 166 -6.75 -0.74 -5.67
C VAL A 166 -7.76 -1.59 -4.92
N SER A 167 -9.01 -1.54 -5.38
CA SER A 167 -10.09 -2.47 -5.03
C SER A 167 -10.78 -2.96 -6.30
N GLU A 168 -11.65 -3.96 -6.20
CA GLU A 168 -12.54 -4.39 -7.26
C GLU A 168 -13.98 -4.17 -6.88
N ASN A 169 -14.80 -3.62 -7.80
CA ASN A 169 -16.24 -3.54 -7.65
C ASN A 169 -16.88 -4.79 -8.29
N ILE A 170 -17.30 -5.74 -7.46
CA ILE A 170 -17.90 -7.01 -7.92
C ILE A 170 -19.30 -6.87 -8.51
N VAL A 171 -19.90 -5.67 -8.52
CA VAL A 171 -21.17 -5.43 -9.21
C VAL A 171 -20.98 -5.45 -10.73
N ASN A 172 -19.80 -5.01 -11.21
CA ASN A 172 -19.51 -4.87 -12.64
C ASN A 172 -18.12 -5.40 -13.04
N GLY A 173 -17.31 -5.90 -12.09
CA GLY A 173 -15.97 -6.44 -12.34
C GLY A 173 -14.90 -5.36 -12.64
N ASN A 174 -15.19 -4.09 -12.37
CA ASN A 174 -14.24 -3.02 -12.67
C ASN A 174 -13.24 -2.82 -11.53
N GLU A 175 -11.99 -2.57 -11.90
CA GLU A 175 -10.97 -2.03 -11.02
C GLU A 175 -11.39 -0.65 -10.50
N VAL A 176 -11.24 -0.42 -9.21
CA VAL A 176 -11.49 0.86 -8.54
C VAL A 176 -10.21 1.36 -7.93
N ASN A 177 -9.67 2.44 -8.48
CA ASN A 177 -8.47 3.09 -7.98
C ASN A 177 -8.85 4.28 -7.10
N PHE A 178 -8.66 4.13 -5.79
CA PHE A 178 -8.93 5.20 -4.84
C PHE A 178 -7.83 6.26 -4.89
N HIS A 179 -8.18 7.44 -5.36
CA HIS A 179 -7.37 8.67 -5.31
C HIS A 179 -7.97 9.73 -4.37
N LYS A 180 -9.10 9.44 -3.76
CA LYS A 180 -9.84 10.33 -2.85
C LYS A 180 -10.80 9.53 -1.98
N GLY A 181 -11.25 10.13 -0.90
CA GLY A 181 -12.21 9.56 0.04
C GLY A 181 -11.64 9.48 1.45
N VAL A 182 -12.24 8.68 2.31
CA VAL A 182 -11.72 8.39 3.65
C VAL A 182 -10.63 7.34 3.53
N LEU A 183 -9.40 7.67 3.93
CA LEU A 183 -8.22 6.83 3.74
C LEU A 183 -8.39 5.44 4.40
N ALA A 184 -8.88 5.39 5.64
CA ALA A 184 -9.16 4.15 6.36
C ALA A 184 -10.15 3.24 5.59
N THR A 185 -11.19 3.84 4.98
CA THR A 185 -12.19 3.11 4.20
C THR A 185 -11.60 2.55 2.90
N ALA A 186 -10.76 3.33 2.21
CA ALA A 186 -10.09 2.89 0.99
C ALA A 186 -9.14 1.71 1.26
N MET A 187 -8.31 1.79 2.32
CA MET A 187 -7.46 0.68 2.77
C MET A 187 -8.28 -0.55 3.16
N ARG A 188 -9.40 -0.35 3.90
CA ARG A 188 -10.29 -1.45 4.30
C ARG A 188 -10.95 -2.13 3.08
N ALA A 189 -11.33 -1.37 2.06
CA ALA A 189 -11.87 -1.91 0.82
C ALA A 189 -10.82 -2.71 0.05
N SER A 190 -9.61 -2.16 -0.08
CA SER A 190 -8.50 -2.78 -0.79
C SER A 190 -8.07 -4.14 -0.19
N MET A 191 -8.33 -4.38 1.10
CA MET A 191 -7.97 -5.63 1.78
C MET A 191 -9.15 -6.59 2.01
N ALA A 192 -10.32 -6.31 1.46
CA ALA A 192 -11.53 -7.12 1.69
C ALA A 192 -11.50 -8.43 0.89
N ILE A 193 -10.62 -9.38 1.27
CA ILE A 193 -10.43 -10.67 0.60
C ILE A 193 -11.76 -11.43 0.53
N PRO A 194 -12.26 -11.78 -0.69
CA PRO A 194 -13.49 -12.54 -0.84
C PRO A 194 -13.51 -13.84 -0.03
N GLY A 195 -14.61 -14.10 0.65
CA GLY A 195 -14.76 -15.28 1.51
C GLY A 195 -14.09 -15.17 2.88
N VAL A 196 -13.16 -14.25 3.10
CA VAL A 196 -12.52 -13.98 4.40
C VAL A 196 -13.16 -12.78 5.07
N PHE A 197 -13.13 -11.62 4.41
CA PHE A 197 -13.70 -10.39 4.94
C PHE A 197 -15.01 -10.01 4.25
N THR A 198 -15.91 -9.39 5.01
CA THR A 198 -17.11 -8.80 4.44
C THR A 198 -16.72 -7.68 3.46
N PRO A 199 -17.30 -7.66 2.23
CA PRO A 199 -17.10 -6.59 1.27
C PRO A 199 -17.46 -5.21 1.83
N VAL A 200 -16.75 -4.19 1.40
CA VAL A 200 -17.08 -2.80 1.75
C VAL A 200 -18.14 -2.27 0.78
N ARG A 201 -19.25 -1.77 1.33
CA ARG A 201 -20.29 -1.13 0.55
C ARG A 201 -20.11 0.38 0.58
N LEU A 202 -19.92 0.97 -0.60
CA LEU A 202 -19.72 2.41 -0.75
C LEU A 202 -20.57 2.87 -1.93
N ASP A 203 -21.55 3.73 -1.68
CA ASP A 203 -22.56 4.14 -2.66
C ASP A 203 -23.24 2.92 -3.31
N SER A 204 -23.17 2.79 -4.62
CA SER A 204 -23.72 1.65 -5.40
C SER A 204 -22.69 0.52 -5.61
N MET A 205 -21.49 0.63 -5.05
CA MET A 205 -20.41 -0.34 -5.22
C MET A 205 -20.40 -1.38 -4.10
N VAL A 206 -19.97 -2.58 -4.43
CA VAL A 206 -19.64 -3.65 -3.51
C VAL A 206 -18.17 -4.01 -3.75
N LEU A 207 -17.32 -3.54 -2.84
CA LEU A 207 -15.87 -3.54 -3.02
C LEU A 207 -15.22 -4.71 -2.29
N VAL A 208 -14.33 -5.38 -3.00
CA VAL A 208 -13.49 -6.45 -2.50
C VAL A 208 -12.00 -6.13 -2.72
N ASP A 209 -11.12 -6.99 -2.21
CA ASP A 209 -9.68 -6.87 -2.36
C ASP A 209 -9.27 -6.69 -3.82
N GLY A 210 -8.46 -5.67 -4.08
CA GLY A 210 -7.96 -5.35 -5.41
C GLY A 210 -7.05 -6.43 -6.00
N GLY A 211 -6.54 -7.35 -5.17
CA GLY A 211 -5.70 -8.46 -5.62
C GLY A 211 -6.40 -9.39 -6.60
N VAL A 212 -7.73 -9.37 -6.65
CA VAL A 212 -8.51 -10.14 -7.63
C VAL A 212 -8.29 -9.63 -9.05
N VAL A 213 -8.14 -8.32 -9.23
CA VAL A 213 -8.02 -7.66 -10.55
C VAL A 213 -6.62 -7.14 -10.83
N ASN A 214 -5.96 -6.54 -9.85
CA ASN A 214 -4.65 -5.91 -10.01
C ASN A 214 -3.83 -5.97 -8.72
N ASN A 215 -3.14 -7.08 -8.52
CA ASN A 215 -2.39 -7.32 -7.29
C ASN A 215 -1.01 -6.64 -7.25
N TYR A 216 -0.54 -6.10 -8.36
CA TYR A 216 0.75 -5.40 -8.49
C TYR A 216 0.59 -4.17 -9.39
N PRO A 217 0.05 -3.05 -8.86
CA PRO A 217 -0.59 -1.98 -9.62
C PRO A 217 0.40 -0.95 -10.21
N VAL A 218 1.36 -1.38 -11.04
CA VAL A 218 2.34 -0.52 -11.72
C VAL A 218 1.66 0.44 -12.69
N ASN A 219 0.68 -0.05 -13.45
CA ASN A 219 -0.11 0.76 -14.38
C ASN A 219 -0.79 1.95 -13.68
N VAL A 220 -1.22 1.79 -12.43
CA VAL A 220 -1.82 2.88 -11.63
C VAL A 220 -0.77 3.92 -11.27
N ALA A 221 0.42 3.50 -10.82
CA ALA A 221 1.53 4.42 -10.54
C ALA A 221 1.98 5.18 -11.80
N ARG A 222 2.02 4.51 -12.97
CA ARG A 222 2.28 5.15 -14.26
C ARG A 222 1.22 6.19 -14.62
N ALA A 223 -0.05 5.86 -14.41
CA ALA A 223 -1.16 6.80 -14.63
C ALA A 223 -1.12 8.03 -13.72
N MET A 224 -0.55 7.90 -12.51
CA MET A 224 -0.30 9.02 -11.59
C MET A 224 0.87 9.92 -12.06
N GLY A 225 1.67 9.48 -13.01
CA GLY A 225 2.80 10.23 -13.55
C GLY A 225 4.18 9.74 -13.11
N ALA A 226 4.31 8.53 -12.59
CA ALA A 226 5.60 7.95 -12.27
C ALA A 226 6.39 7.60 -13.54
N ASP A 227 7.60 8.17 -13.65
CA ASP A 227 8.56 7.87 -14.73
C ASP A 227 9.41 6.65 -14.41
N ILE A 228 9.63 6.38 -13.13
CA ILE A 228 10.44 5.27 -12.62
C ILE A 228 9.59 4.50 -11.60
N ILE A 229 9.59 3.19 -11.69
CA ILE A 229 8.87 2.31 -10.76
C ILE A 229 9.86 1.46 -9.98
N ILE A 230 9.77 1.54 -8.66
CA ILE A 230 10.35 0.59 -7.72
C ILE A 230 9.20 -0.28 -7.23
N GLY A 231 9.20 -1.55 -7.58
CA GLY A 231 8.12 -2.46 -7.21
C GLY A 231 8.56 -3.49 -6.19
N VAL A 232 7.82 -3.64 -5.10
CA VAL A 232 8.02 -4.67 -4.09
C VAL A 232 6.92 -5.71 -4.21
N ASP A 233 7.29 -6.92 -4.56
CA ASP A 233 6.36 -8.02 -4.81
C ASP A 233 6.53 -9.13 -3.76
N VAL A 234 5.44 -9.37 -3.04
CA VAL A 234 5.31 -10.41 -2.00
C VAL A 234 4.33 -11.53 -2.40
N GLN A 235 3.96 -11.59 -3.68
CA GLN A 235 3.09 -12.65 -4.18
C GLN A 235 3.84 -13.99 -4.16
N SER A 236 3.10 -15.07 -3.88
CA SER A 236 3.62 -16.42 -4.07
C SER A 236 3.51 -16.81 -5.54
N ASP A 237 4.40 -17.66 -6.00
CA ASP A 237 4.28 -18.28 -7.31
C ASP A 237 3.04 -19.15 -7.40
N LEU A 238 2.64 -19.53 -8.61
CA LEU A 238 1.53 -20.44 -8.82
C LEU A 238 1.86 -21.81 -8.22
N LYS A 239 0.91 -22.37 -7.48
CA LYS A 239 1.06 -23.67 -6.82
C LYS A 239 0.95 -24.82 -7.81
N PRO A 240 1.77 -25.85 -7.67
CA PRO A 240 1.59 -27.10 -8.41
C PRO A 240 0.32 -27.85 -7.94
N ALA A 241 -0.16 -28.76 -8.76
CA ALA A 241 -1.42 -29.47 -8.52
C ALA A 241 -1.51 -30.17 -7.16
N ASN A 242 -0.39 -30.73 -6.67
CA ASN A 242 -0.29 -31.41 -5.38
C ASN A 242 -0.41 -30.49 -4.14
N GLU A 243 -0.37 -29.16 -4.31
CA GLU A 243 -0.56 -28.17 -3.24
C GLU A 243 -1.94 -27.51 -3.25
N LEU A 244 -2.79 -27.83 -4.22
CA LEU A 244 -4.14 -27.29 -4.37
C LEU A 244 -5.19 -28.17 -3.65
N ASN A 245 -4.96 -28.44 -2.35
CA ASN A 245 -5.74 -29.40 -1.56
C ASN A 245 -6.75 -28.75 -0.60
N SER A 246 -6.85 -27.43 -0.56
CA SER A 246 -7.77 -26.71 0.32
C SER A 246 -8.54 -25.61 -0.42
N ALA A 247 -9.73 -25.28 0.07
CA ALA A 247 -10.51 -24.18 -0.49
C ALA A 247 -9.71 -22.85 -0.52
N GLY A 248 -8.89 -22.58 0.52
CA GLY A 248 -8.04 -21.42 0.59
C GLY A 248 -6.92 -21.42 -0.45
N SER A 249 -6.26 -22.56 -0.70
CA SER A 249 -5.22 -22.68 -1.73
C SER A 249 -5.79 -22.52 -3.14
N ILE A 250 -6.97 -23.11 -3.38
CA ILE A 250 -7.68 -22.99 -4.66
C ILE A 250 -8.13 -21.54 -4.92
N LEU A 251 -8.74 -20.89 -3.92
CA LEU A 251 -9.15 -19.49 -4.03
C LEU A 251 -7.96 -18.56 -4.29
N GLY A 252 -6.87 -18.72 -3.55
CA GLY A 252 -5.64 -17.95 -3.77
C GLY A 252 -5.06 -18.15 -5.16
N GLN A 253 -5.09 -19.38 -5.69
CA GLN A 253 -4.65 -19.68 -7.04
C GLN A 253 -5.54 -19.02 -8.10
N LEU A 254 -6.86 -19.04 -7.91
CA LEU A 254 -7.80 -18.39 -8.82
C LEU A 254 -7.58 -16.88 -8.86
N ILE A 255 -7.39 -16.23 -7.70
CA ILE A 255 -7.06 -14.82 -7.61
C ILE A 255 -5.76 -14.52 -8.39
N ASN A 256 -4.71 -15.29 -8.19
CA ASN A 256 -3.44 -15.10 -8.90
C ASN A 256 -3.60 -15.31 -10.43
N LEU A 257 -4.44 -16.23 -10.86
CA LEU A 257 -4.68 -16.48 -12.28
C LEU A 257 -5.51 -15.38 -12.95
N MET A 258 -6.49 -14.80 -12.24
CA MET A 258 -7.33 -13.72 -12.78
C MET A 258 -6.50 -12.49 -13.13
N GLY A 259 -5.58 -12.07 -12.26
CA GLY A 259 -4.70 -10.92 -12.48
C GLY A 259 -3.43 -11.20 -13.32
N LEU A 260 -3.18 -12.43 -13.75
CA LEU A 260 -1.88 -12.87 -14.27
C LEU A 260 -1.41 -12.09 -15.52
N GLN A 261 -2.30 -11.77 -16.44
CA GLN A 261 -1.92 -11.06 -17.68
C GLN A 261 -1.51 -9.62 -17.37
N LEU A 262 -2.26 -8.94 -16.52
CA LEU A 262 -1.93 -7.58 -16.10
C LEU A 262 -0.64 -7.57 -15.26
N TYR A 263 -0.47 -8.56 -14.38
CA TYR A 263 0.76 -8.71 -13.59
C TYR A 263 2.01 -8.82 -14.49
N LYS A 264 1.98 -9.66 -15.54
CA LYS A 264 3.10 -9.78 -16.48
C LYS A 264 3.43 -8.46 -17.16
N LYS A 265 2.42 -7.74 -17.64
CA LYS A 265 2.60 -6.42 -18.24
C LYS A 265 3.19 -5.42 -17.24
N ASN A 266 2.65 -5.38 -16.01
CA ASN A 266 3.13 -4.50 -14.96
C ASN A 266 4.59 -4.82 -14.56
N LEU A 267 4.98 -6.09 -14.61
CA LEU A 267 6.35 -6.51 -14.33
C LEU A 267 7.33 -5.97 -15.39
N GLU A 268 6.95 -6.00 -16.67
CA GLU A 268 7.76 -5.44 -17.77
C GLU A 268 7.96 -3.91 -17.65
N GLU A 269 7.00 -3.21 -17.04
CA GLU A 269 7.04 -1.75 -16.81
C GLU A 269 7.78 -1.35 -15.51
N THR A 270 8.31 -2.32 -14.75
CA THR A 270 9.02 -2.08 -13.48
C THR A 270 10.50 -1.84 -13.69
N ASN A 271 11.05 -0.74 -13.17
CA ASN A 271 12.46 -0.38 -13.35
C ASN A 271 13.38 -1.06 -12.31
N ALA A 272 12.96 -1.14 -11.06
CA ALA A 272 13.63 -1.91 -10.01
C ALA A 272 12.65 -2.88 -9.38
N TYR A 273 12.81 -4.17 -9.64
CA TYR A 273 11.91 -5.21 -9.14
C TYR A 273 12.51 -5.92 -7.94
N ILE A 274 11.83 -5.81 -6.81
CA ILE A 274 12.21 -6.43 -5.54
C ILE A 274 11.24 -7.57 -5.27
N LYS A 275 11.61 -8.79 -5.67
CA LYS A 275 10.86 -10.01 -5.36
C LYS A 275 11.28 -10.55 -4.01
N VAL A 276 10.35 -10.59 -3.07
CA VAL A 276 10.61 -11.15 -1.74
C VAL A 276 10.36 -12.67 -1.74
N ASN A 277 11.29 -13.43 -1.18
CA ASN A 277 11.06 -14.84 -0.93
C ASN A 277 10.06 -15.00 0.23
N VAL A 278 8.85 -15.43 -0.10
CA VAL A 278 7.75 -15.65 0.85
C VAL A 278 7.45 -17.14 1.07
N GLU A 279 8.34 -18.03 0.63
CA GLU A 279 8.20 -19.47 0.80
C GLU A 279 8.04 -19.85 2.27
N GLY A 280 7.10 -20.77 2.55
CA GLY A 280 6.74 -21.19 3.90
C GLY A 280 5.71 -20.31 4.60
N TYR A 281 5.29 -19.17 3.97
CA TYR A 281 4.31 -18.25 4.55
C TYR A 281 3.07 -18.10 3.67
N SER A 282 1.91 -18.00 4.33
CA SER A 282 0.62 -17.71 3.70
C SER A 282 0.15 -16.29 4.00
N ALA A 283 -0.95 -15.86 3.37
CA ALA A 283 -1.61 -14.60 3.68
C ALA A 283 -2.10 -14.50 5.15
N ALA A 284 -2.21 -15.62 5.86
CA ALA A 284 -2.66 -15.70 7.27
C ALA A 284 -1.51 -15.87 8.28
N SER A 285 -0.26 -15.79 7.86
CA SER A 285 0.93 -16.04 8.73
C SER A 285 1.28 -14.83 9.60
N PHE A 286 0.41 -14.46 10.52
CA PHE A 286 0.55 -13.29 11.41
C PHE A 286 1.18 -13.63 12.78
N THR A 287 1.92 -14.71 12.93
CA THR A 287 2.65 -14.97 14.17
C THR A 287 3.84 -14.02 14.33
N PRO A 288 4.27 -13.67 15.56
CA PRO A 288 5.43 -12.80 15.77
C PRO A 288 6.67 -13.23 14.98
N ASN A 289 7.02 -14.52 15.00
CA ASN A 289 8.16 -15.04 14.25
C ASN A 289 7.99 -14.90 12.73
N ALA A 290 6.77 -15.02 12.21
CA ALA A 290 6.50 -14.82 10.79
C ALA A 290 6.65 -13.36 10.40
N VAL A 291 6.13 -12.44 11.21
CA VAL A 291 6.29 -10.99 11.01
C VAL A 291 7.78 -10.61 10.99
N ASP A 292 8.55 -11.07 11.98
CA ASP A 292 9.99 -10.83 12.05
C ASP A 292 10.72 -11.34 10.80
N THR A 293 10.45 -12.57 10.42
CA THR A 293 11.11 -13.19 9.26
C THR A 293 10.73 -12.49 7.95
N LEU A 294 9.47 -12.12 7.79
CA LEU A 294 9.00 -11.47 6.56
C LEU A 294 9.60 -10.07 6.42
N ILE A 295 9.66 -9.27 7.50
CA ILE A 295 10.32 -7.96 7.47
C ILE A 295 11.79 -8.12 7.10
N ARG A 296 12.52 -9.05 7.71
CA ARG A 296 13.93 -9.33 7.40
C ARG A 296 14.12 -9.78 5.94
N ARG A 297 13.26 -10.68 5.43
CA ARG A 297 13.30 -11.11 4.02
C ARG A 297 13.03 -9.96 3.04
N GLY A 298 12.18 -9.01 3.41
CA GLY A 298 11.96 -7.78 2.64
C GLY A 298 13.21 -6.92 2.57
N GLU A 299 13.91 -6.75 3.71
CA GLU A 299 15.19 -6.04 3.77
C GLU A 299 16.27 -6.74 2.93
N GLU A 300 16.43 -8.06 3.08
CA GLU A 300 17.36 -8.88 2.29
C GLU A 300 17.10 -8.78 0.77
N ALA A 301 15.83 -8.86 0.36
CA ALA A 301 15.45 -8.76 -1.05
C ALA A 301 15.77 -7.39 -1.64
N ALA A 302 15.54 -6.32 -0.87
CA ALA A 302 15.86 -4.96 -1.32
C ALA A 302 17.36 -4.70 -1.34
N LEU A 303 18.13 -5.20 -0.37
CA LEU A 303 19.59 -5.15 -0.38
C LEU A 303 20.19 -5.89 -1.58
N ALA A 304 19.60 -7.01 -1.98
CA ALA A 304 20.01 -7.72 -3.20
C ALA A 304 19.81 -6.88 -4.48
N GLN A 305 18.96 -5.86 -4.44
CA GLN A 305 18.74 -4.91 -5.53
C GLN A 305 19.43 -3.55 -5.30
N GLU A 306 20.34 -3.44 -4.33
CA GLU A 306 21.04 -2.18 -4.02
C GLU A 306 21.72 -1.59 -5.26
N GLY A 307 22.37 -2.43 -6.08
CA GLY A 307 23.00 -1.98 -7.32
C GLY A 307 22.00 -1.34 -8.32
N ALA A 308 20.80 -1.90 -8.44
CA ALA A 308 19.74 -1.33 -9.28
C ALA A 308 19.22 -0.01 -8.68
N LEU A 309 19.02 0.05 -7.37
CA LEU A 309 18.59 1.26 -6.66
C LEU A 309 19.62 2.39 -6.81
N MET A 310 20.91 2.09 -6.66
CA MET A 310 21.98 3.09 -6.84
C MET A 310 22.08 3.57 -8.28
N LYS A 311 21.87 2.69 -9.26
CA LYS A 311 21.79 3.08 -10.68
C LYS A 311 20.61 4.05 -10.92
N LEU A 312 19.43 3.75 -10.37
CA LEU A 312 18.28 4.66 -10.46
C LEU A 312 18.58 6.02 -9.82
N LYS A 313 19.25 6.05 -8.67
CA LYS A 313 19.68 7.29 -8.02
C LYS A 313 20.56 8.15 -8.94
N GLN A 314 21.51 7.52 -9.67
CA GLN A 314 22.33 8.19 -10.67
C GLN A 314 21.52 8.70 -11.87
N GLU A 315 20.56 7.91 -12.37
CA GLU A 315 19.66 8.31 -13.45
C GLU A 315 18.77 9.51 -13.09
N LEU A 316 18.50 9.69 -11.78
CA LEU A 316 17.79 10.86 -11.24
C LEU A 316 18.69 12.10 -11.14
N GLY A 317 19.99 11.99 -11.46
CA GLY A 317 20.97 13.08 -11.31
C GLY A 317 21.30 13.42 -9.85
N LEU A 318 21.07 12.48 -8.93
CA LEU A 318 21.35 12.66 -7.51
C LEU A 318 22.74 12.11 -7.17
N ASP A 319 23.49 12.86 -6.36
CA ASP A 319 24.78 12.38 -5.88
C ASP A 319 24.62 11.28 -4.79
N SER A 320 25.71 10.60 -4.46
CA SER A 320 25.70 9.51 -3.48
C SER A 320 25.32 9.96 -2.07
N THR A 321 25.51 11.24 -1.75
CA THR A 321 25.25 11.81 -0.43
C THR A 321 23.83 12.38 -0.31
N TYR A 322 23.10 12.50 -1.41
CA TYR A 322 21.73 13.01 -1.38
C TYR A 322 20.84 12.12 -0.51
N MET A 323 20.15 12.74 0.44
CA MET A 323 19.08 12.13 1.23
C MET A 323 17.83 13.00 1.08
N PRO A 324 16.68 12.41 0.75
CA PRO A 324 15.42 13.16 0.70
C PRO A 324 15.09 13.69 2.10
N VAL A 325 14.43 14.84 2.16
CA VAL A 325 13.92 15.38 3.42
C VAL A 325 12.86 14.40 3.96
N SER A 326 13.08 13.89 5.16
CA SER A 326 12.10 13.04 5.82
C SER A 326 10.86 13.86 6.18
N TYR A 327 9.67 13.43 5.75
CA TYR A 327 8.39 14.06 6.10
C TYR A 327 7.99 13.86 7.57
N THR A 328 8.81 13.16 8.37
CA THR A 328 8.57 12.91 9.80
C THR A 328 8.49 14.17 10.66
N HIS A 329 9.10 15.28 10.22
CA HIS A 329 9.04 16.54 10.96
C HIS A 329 7.68 17.24 10.93
N LEU A 330 6.78 16.89 10.01
CA LEU A 330 5.45 17.49 9.95
C LEU A 330 4.48 16.96 11.02
N ARG A 331 4.74 15.78 11.60
CA ARG A 331 3.92 15.17 12.65
C ARG A 331 4.33 15.52 14.08
N ALA A 332 5.59 15.88 14.32
CA ALA A 332 6.08 16.19 15.67
C ALA A 332 5.37 17.39 16.31
N HIS A 333 4.73 18.24 15.52
CA HIS A 333 3.99 19.41 16.04
C HIS A 333 2.50 19.14 16.31
N GLU A 334 1.92 18.05 15.81
CA GLU A 334 0.48 17.76 16.00
C GLU A 334 0.21 16.79 17.16
N THR A 335 1.18 15.96 17.56
CA THR A 335 1.00 14.96 18.63
C THR A 335 1.29 15.50 20.03
N ASP A 336 1.92 16.67 20.16
CA ASP A 336 2.19 17.30 21.48
C ASP A 336 1.02 18.18 22.01
N GLN A 337 -0.13 18.16 21.35
CA GLN A 337 -1.32 18.96 21.76
C GLN A 337 -2.47 18.14 22.34
N TYR A 338 -2.29 16.83 22.66
CA TYR A 338 -3.32 16.06 23.37
C TYR A 338 -2.75 15.29 24.54
#